data_2ed2c151f68ce9f02989d46f2da4f723
#
_entry.id   2ed2c151f68ce9f02989d46f2da4f723
#
_cell.length_a   1.000
_cell.length_b   1.000
_cell.length_c   1.000
_cell.angle_alpha   90.00
_cell.angle_beta   90.00
_cell.angle_gamma   90.00
#
_symmetry.space_group_name_H-M   'P 1'
#
loop_
_entity.id
_entity.type
_entity.pdbx_description
1 polymer ?
#
loop_
_entity_poly.entity_id
_entity_poly.type
_entity_poly.pdbx_seq_one_letter_code
_entity_poly.pdbx_strand_id
1 'polypeptide(L)' 'MAYIADHIHEQPEVRIKYFVPDEHKSGGAIVEASGKVKKISATNGTIVMADGCVIPITDVIDIVI' A
#
# COMPACT_ATOMS: atom_id res chain seq x y z
N MET A 1 -6.05 15.26 3.17
CA MET A 1 -6.67 14.75 4.40
C MET A 1 -5.76 15.00 5.56
N ALA A 2 -6.19 15.90 6.40
CA ALA A 2 -5.37 16.29 7.55
C ALA A 2 -5.14 15.14 8.52
N TYR A 3 -6.14 14.28 8.71
CA TYR A 3 -6.05 13.19 9.65
C TYR A 3 -4.89 12.22 9.28
N ILE A 4 -4.84 11.79 8.03
CA ILE A 4 -3.79 10.87 7.59
C ILE A 4 -2.42 11.55 7.63
N ALA A 5 -2.36 12.81 7.21
CA ALA A 5 -1.11 13.56 7.23
C ALA A 5 -0.58 13.73 8.65
N ASP A 6 -1.45 13.95 9.62
CA ASP A 6 -1.04 14.10 11.01
C ASP A 6 -0.52 12.79 11.61
N HIS A 7 -1.03 11.66 11.13
CA HIS A 7 -0.65 10.36 11.68
C HIS A 7 0.50 9.69 10.95
N ILE A 8 0.87 10.19 9.78
CA ILE A 8 1.89 9.52 8.97
C ILE A 8 3.27 9.56 9.64
N HIS A 9 3.59 10.59 10.37
CA HIS A 9 4.86 10.66 11.10
C HIS A 9 4.89 9.74 12.32
N GLU A 10 3.74 9.29 12.79
CA GLU A 10 3.64 8.28 13.83
C GLU A 10 3.80 6.88 13.25
N GLN A 11 3.81 6.77 11.93
CA GLN A 11 3.93 5.52 11.20
C GLN A 11 2.88 4.50 11.64
N PRO A 12 1.58 4.81 11.45
CA PRO A 12 0.53 3.89 11.85
C PRO A 12 0.63 2.59 11.07
N GLU A 13 0.33 1.49 11.74
CA GLU A 13 0.28 0.19 11.09
C GLU A 13 -0.98 0.08 10.25
N VAL A 14 -0.84 -0.36 9.03
CA VAL A 14 -1.95 -0.52 8.09
C VAL A 14 -1.89 -1.89 7.45
N ARG A 15 -3.05 -2.32 6.93
CA ARG A 15 -3.15 -3.51 6.10
C ARG A 15 -3.64 -3.09 4.73
N ILE A 16 -2.90 -3.45 3.71
CA ILE A 16 -3.21 -3.07 2.35
C ILE A 16 -3.39 -4.35 1.54
N LYS A 17 -4.58 -4.50 0.95
CA LYS A 17 -4.85 -5.59 0.03
C LYS A 17 -4.69 -5.08 -1.39
N TYR A 18 -3.86 -5.74 -2.18
CA TYR A 18 -3.59 -5.33 -3.53
C TYR A 18 -3.47 -6.54 -4.44
N PHE A 19 -3.69 -6.31 -5.73
CA PHE A 19 -3.66 -7.36 -6.74
C PHE A 19 -2.25 -7.46 -7.33
N VAL A 20 -1.75 -8.69 -7.41
CA VAL A 20 -0.48 -8.98 -8.04
C VAL A 20 -0.75 -9.88 -9.24
N PRO A 21 -0.53 -9.41 -10.47
CA PRO A 21 -0.70 -10.26 -11.65
C PRO A 21 0.33 -11.37 -11.66
N ASP A 22 -0.10 -12.55 -12.08
CA ASP A 22 0.76 -13.72 -12.19
C ASP A 22 1.06 -13.97 -13.66
N GLU A 23 2.33 -13.97 -14.01
CA GLU A 23 2.76 -14.19 -15.39
C GLU A 23 2.62 -15.65 -15.83
N HIS A 24 2.57 -16.57 -14.88
CA HIS A 24 2.53 -17.99 -15.16
C HIS A 24 1.12 -18.57 -15.19
N LYS A 25 0.14 -17.81 -14.68
CA LYS A 25 -1.25 -18.24 -14.62
C LYS A 25 -2.12 -17.11 -15.15
N SER A 26 -3.25 -17.47 -15.75
CA SER A 26 -4.24 -16.45 -16.09
C SER A 26 -4.86 -15.93 -14.79
N GLY A 27 -4.91 -14.61 -14.65
CA GLY A 27 -5.38 -13.94 -13.45
C GLY A 27 -4.25 -13.47 -12.59
N GLY A 28 -4.37 -13.67 -11.31
CA GLY A 28 -3.37 -13.20 -10.34
C GLY A 28 -3.79 -13.55 -8.93
N ALA A 29 -3.19 -12.90 -7.95
CA ALA A 29 -3.47 -13.16 -6.55
C ALA A 29 -3.69 -11.86 -5.80
N ILE A 30 -4.57 -11.89 -4.81
CA ILE A 30 -4.73 -10.80 -3.88
C ILE A 30 -3.78 -11.04 -2.72
N VAL A 31 -2.90 -10.05 -2.49
CA VAL A 31 -1.88 -10.14 -1.46
C VAL A 31 -2.18 -9.08 -0.40
N GLU A 32 -1.98 -9.44 0.85
CA GLU A 32 -2.10 -8.52 1.96
C GLU A 32 -0.73 -8.14 2.48
N ALA A 33 -0.44 -6.85 2.50
CA ALA A 33 0.76 -6.31 3.12
C ALA A 33 0.37 -5.58 4.40
N SER A 34 1.01 -5.93 5.49
CA SER A 34 0.80 -5.25 6.76
C SER A 34 2.09 -4.63 7.23
N GLY A 35 1.99 -3.50 7.90
CA GLY A 35 3.15 -2.79 8.40
C GLY A 35 2.91 -1.30 8.44
N LYS A 36 3.98 -0.55 8.60
CA LYS A 36 3.91 0.90 8.73
C LYS A 36 4.14 1.57 7.38
N VAL A 37 3.38 2.61 7.11
CA VAL A 37 3.54 3.41 5.89
C VAL A 37 4.60 4.46 6.14
N LYS A 38 5.60 4.50 5.26
CA LYS A 38 6.64 5.51 5.29
C LYS A 38 6.22 6.76 4.53
N LYS A 39 5.63 6.56 3.35
CA LYS A 39 5.33 7.67 2.45
C LYS A 39 4.25 7.25 1.45
N ILE A 40 3.39 8.20 1.11
CA ILE A 40 2.43 8.04 0.01
C ILE A 40 2.80 9.07 -1.04
N SER A 41 3.09 8.61 -2.25
CA SER A 41 3.46 9.49 -3.35
C SER A 41 2.29 9.61 -4.32
N ALA A 42 1.59 10.75 -4.28
CA ALA A 42 0.50 11.00 -5.21
C ALA A 42 1.01 11.19 -6.64
N THR A 43 2.19 11.76 -6.79
CA THR A 43 2.78 12.00 -8.11
C THR A 43 3.11 10.68 -8.82
N ASN A 44 3.69 9.73 -8.10
CA ASN A 44 4.03 8.43 -8.66
C ASN A 44 2.89 7.43 -8.56
N GLY A 45 1.85 7.73 -7.78
CA GLY A 45 0.76 6.81 -7.56
C GLY A 45 1.18 5.55 -6.82
N THR A 46 2.03 5.70 -5.79
CA THR A 46 2.55 4.57 -5.04
C THR A 46 2.51 4.82 -3.54
N ILE A 47 2.44 3.72 -2.79
CA ILE A 47 2.56 3.73 -1.34
C ILE A 47 3.88 3.05 -0.99
N VAL A 48 4.74 3.75 -0.24
CA VAL A 48 6.02 3.21 0.21
C VAL A 48 5.88 2.83 1.68
N MET A 49 6.14 1.57 1.97
CA MET A 49 6.10 1.04 3.32
C MET A 49 7.43 1.29 4.04
N ALA A 50 7.40 1.21 5.36
CA ALA A 50 8.60 1.45 6.18
C ALA A 50 9.71 0.44 5.90
N ASP A 51 9.36 -0.76 5.44
CA ASP A 51 10.34 -1.80 5.10
C ASP A 51 10.91 -1.63 3.68
N GLY A 52 10.45 -0.62 2.94
CA GLY A 52 10.90 -0.37 1.58
C GLY A 52 10.00 -0.97 0.50
N CYS A 53 8.91 -1.62 0.88
CA CYS A 53 7.97 -2.17 -0.08
C CYS A 53 7.21 -1.05 -0.78
N VAL A 54 7.07 -1.14 -2.10
CA VAL A 54 6.35 -0.15 -2.89
C VAL A 54 5.12 -0.80 -3.50
N ILE A 55 3.96 -0.19 -3.28
CA ILE A 55 2.68 -0.74 -3.74
C ILE A 55 2.01 0.29 -4.66
N PRO A 56 1.71 -0.08 -5.92
CA PRO A 56 0.98 0.81 -6.81
C PRO A 56 -0.44 1.05 -6.29
N ILE A 57 -0.85 2.31 -6.22
CA ILE A 57 -2.19 2.67 -5.73
C ILE A 57 -3.27 2.07 -6.64
N THR A 58 -3.00 1.99 -7.93
CA THR A 58 -3.96 1.46 -8.90
C THR A 58 -4.29 -0.02 -8.66
N ASP A 59 -3.39 -0.75 -8.02
CA ASP A 59 -3.61 -2.17 -7.72
C ASP A 59 -4.20 -2.39 -6.34
N VAL A 60 -4.33 -1.34 -5.54
CA VAL A 60 -4.88 -1.44 -4.19
C VAL A 60 -6.37 -1.72 -4.25
N ILE A 61 -6.80 -2.75 -3.53
CA ILE A 61 -8.21 -3.14 -3.45
C ILE A 61 -8.82 -2.57 -2.18
N ASP A 62 -8.09 -2.65 -1.08
CA ASP A 62 -8.60 -2.20 0.22
C ASP A 62 -7.45 -1.79 1.13
N ILE A 63 -7.71 -0.84 2.00
CA ILE A 63 -6.77 -0.38 3.01
C ILE A 63 -7.50 -0.33 4.34
N VAL A 64 -6.95 -0.99 5.35
CA VAL A 64 -7.46 -0.97 6.71
C VAL A 64 -6.40 -0.33 7.60
N ILE A 65 -6.81 0.71 8.29
CA ILE A 65 -5.94 1.45 9.21
C ILE A 65 -6.26 1.05 10.65
#